data_afa194b3f43e83a1dfd329f9cd8e81f4
#
_entry.id   afa194b3f43e83a1dfd329f9cd8e81f4
#
_cell.length_a   1.000
_cell.length_b   1.000
_cell.length_c   1.000
_cell.angle_alpha   90.00
_cell.angle_beta   90.00
_cell.angle_gamma   90.00
#
_symmetry.space_group_name_H-M   'P 1'
#
loop_
_entity.id
_entity.type
_entity.pdbx_description
1 polymer ?
#
loop_
_entity_poly.entity_id
_entity_poly.type
_entity_poly.pdbx_seq_one_letter_code
_entity_poly.pdbx_strand_id
1 'polypeptide(L)'
;MNVKHKSSDTHPLSDLAYDWITLMQNKAQALVAYDQYIKDAEAANSPECAAFFRKVHDADKAQLEEAKQHLVAVLQGKMGSSSK
;
A
#
# COMPACT_ATOMS: atom_id res chain seq x y z
N MET A 1 -2.24 7.54 -15.31
CA MET A 1 -2.02 7.05 -16.14
C MET A 1 -2.07 5.80 -16.25
N ASN A 2 -2.40 5.30 -16.80
CA ASN A 2 -2.59 4.18 -16.85
C ASN A 2 -1.77 3.45 -17.62
N VAL A 3 -0.80 3.12 -17.22
CA VAL A 3 -0.03 2.41 -17.89
C VAL A 3 -0.34 1.04 -17.89
N LYS A 4 -0.44 0.40 -18.92
CA LYS A 4 -0.71 -0.86 -18.91
C LYS A 4 0.52 -1.55 -19.15
N HIS A 5 0.92 -2.42 -18.40
CA HIS A 5 2.07 -3.15 -18.57
C HIS A 5 1.80 -4.24 -19.52
N LYS A 6 1.97 -4.06 -20.69
CA LYS A 6 1.57 -4.95 -21.56
C LYS A 6 2.26 -6.14 -21.63
N SER A 7 3.20 -6.41 -21.51
CA SER A 7 3.70 -7.51 -21.75
C SER A 7 4.48 -8.09 -20.84
N SER A 8 3.94 -8.79 -20.09
CA SER A 8 4.63 -9.44 -19.15
C SER A 8 5.56 -10.39 -19.77
N ASP A 9 5.52 -10.63 -21.00
CA ASP A 9 6.41 -11.52 -21.59
C ASP A 9 7.80 -11.07 -21.52
N THR A 10 8.05 -9.80 -21.51
CA THR A 10 9.40 -9.30 -21.54
C THR A 10 9.81 -8.76 -20.20
N HIS A 11 8.98 -8.84 -19.20
CA HIS A 11 9.33 -8.30 -17.89
C HIS A 11 9.33 -9.40 -16.85
N PRO A 12 10.25 -9.40 -15.94
CA PRO A 12 10.34 -10.46 -14.92
C PRO A 12 9.20 -10.45 -13.93
N LEU A 13 8.48 -9.34 -13.80
CA LEU A 13 7.37 -9.28 -12.88
C LEU A 13 6.06 -9.28 -13.64
N SER A 14 5.09 -10.02 -13.13
CA SER A 14 3.77 -9.98 -13.73
C SER A 14 3.11 -8.64 -13.44
N ASP A 15 2.07 -8.32 -14.19
CA ASP A 15 1.31 -7.12 -13.95
C ASP A 15 0.73 -7.11 -12.54
N LEU A 16 0.25 -8.24 -12.10
CA LEU A 16 -0.32 -8.32 -10.76
C LEU A 16 0.72 -8.06 -9.69
N ALA A 17 1.91 -8.62 -9.83
CA ALA A 17 2.97 -8.36 -8.86
C ALA A 17 3.34 -6.88 -8.85
N TYR A 18 3.38 -6.27 -10.01
CA TYR A 18 3.69 -4.86 -10.11
C TYR A 18 2.63 -4.03 -9.41
N ASP A 19 1.37 -4.41 -9.58
CA ASP A 19 0.27 -3.70 -8.92
C ASP A 19 0.41 -3.76 -7.40
N TRP A 20 0.77 -4.92 -6.86
CA TRP A 20 0.95 -5.04 -5.42
C TRP A 20 2.10 -4.18 -4.91
N ILE A 21 3.20 -4.15 -5.67
CA ILE A 21 4.33 -3.32 -5.29
C ILE A 21 3.94 -1.85 -5.27
N THR A 22 3.20 -1.41 -6.29
CA THR A 22 2.76 -0.02 -6.36
C THR A 22 1.81 0.33 -5.22
N LEU A 23 0.89 -0.57 -4.92
CA LEU A 23 -0.02 -0.35 -3.82
C LEU A 23 0.75 -0.20 -2.50
N MET A 24 1.73 -1.07 -2.28
CA MET A 24 2.51 -1.02 -1.05
C MET A 24 3.30 0.27 -0.96
N GLN A 25 3.86 0.71 -2.07
CA GLN A 25 4.60 1.96 -2.07
C GLN A 25 3.68 3.13 -1.71
N ASN A 26 2.49 3.16 -2.29
CA ASN A 26 1.54 4.22 -2.00
C ASN A 26 1.12 4.21 -0.54
N LYS A 27 0.89 3.03 0.03
CA LYS A 27 0.50 2.96 1.43
C LYS A 27 1.65 3.33 2.35
N ALA A 28 2.86 2.94 2.01
CA ALA A 28 4.00 3.32 2.83
C ALA A 28 4.20 4.84 2.85
N GLN A 29 4.01 5.47 1.70
CA GLN A 29 4.11 6.91 1.63
C GLN A 29 2.99 7.58 2.41
N ALA A 30 1.79 7.00 2.35
CA ALA A 30 0.67 7.55 3.10
C ALA A 30 0.93 7.52 4.60
N LEU A 31 1.55 6.45 5.09
CA LEU A 31 1.85 6.37 6.52
C LEU A 31 2.76 7.50 6.97
N VAL A 32 3.75 7.84 6.16
CA VAL A 32 4.63 8.95 6.47
C VAL A 32 3.83 10.26 6.52
N ALA A 33 2.93 10.44 5.57
CA ALA A 33 2.11 11.65 5.54
C ALA A 33 1.20 11.73 6.77
N TYR A 34 0.63 10.61 7.18
CA TYR A 34 -0.25 10.61 8.33
C TYR A 34 0.49 10.97 9.62
N ASP A 35 1.76 10.57 9.73
CA ASP A 35 2.54 10.98 10.90
C ASP A 35 2.61 12.49 10.99
N GLN A 36 2.78 13.17 9.86
CA GLN A 36 2.81 14.60 9.85
C GLN A 36 1.44 15.19 10.15
N TYR A 37 0.38 14.59 9.63
CA TYR A 37 -0.97 15.07 9.90
C TYR A 37 -1.27 15.01 11.39
N ILE A 38 -0.84 13.94 12.05
CA ILE A 38 -1.06 13.80 13.48
C ILE A 38 -0.34 14.91 14.24
N LYS A 39 0.90 15.20 13.85
CA LYS A 39 1.64 16.28 14.49
C LYS A 39 0.94 17.62 14.28
N ASP A 40 0.44 17.86 13.09
CA ASP A 40 -0.24 19.10 12.78
C ASP A 40 -1.51 19.24 13.62
N ALA A 41 -2.25 18.13 13.79
CA ALA A 41 -3.46 18.15 14.59
C ALA A 41 -3.13 18.42 16.07
N GLU A 42 -2.05 17.84 16.55
CA GLU A 42 -1.64 18.07 17.92
C GLU A 42 -1.22 19.53 18.13
N ALA A 43 -0.50 20.08 17.15
CA ALA A 43 -0.10 21.49 17.25
C ALA A 43 -1.29 22.42 17.21
N ALA A 44 -2.36 22.01 16.55
CA ALA A 44 -3.58 22.79 16.49
C ALA A 44 -4.51 22.56 17.68
N ASN A 45 -4.06 21.73 18.62
CA ASN A 45 -4.84 21.38 19.81
C ASN A 45 -6.17 20.75 19.45
N SER A 46 -6.14 19.85 18.46
CA SER A 46 -7.33 19.15 18.05
C SER A 46 -7.18 17.66 18.30
N PRO A 47 -7.51 17.20 19.50
CA PRO A 47 -7.37 15.77 19.78
C PRO A 47 -8.28 14.90 18.93
N GLU A 48 -9.42 15.46 18.50
CA GLU A 48 -10.29 14.68 17.66
C GLU A 48 -9.70 14.44 16.29
N CYS A 49 -9.07 15.45 15.71
CA CYS A 49 -8.41 15.26 14.42
C CYS A 49 -7.24 14.30 14.55
N ALA A 50 -6.45 14.45 15.62
CA ALA A 50 -5.33 13.56 15.84
C ALA A 50 -5.80 12.11 15.97
N ALA A 51 -6.90 11.90 16.69
CA ALA A 51 -7.43 10.54 16.88
C ALA A 51 -7.88 9.94 15.57
N PHE A 52 -8.53 10.74 14.73
CA PHE A 52 -8.97 10.23 13.44
C PHE A 52 -7.78 9.88 12.54
N PHE A 53 -6.77 10.75 12.52
CA PHE A 53 -5.59 10.48 11.70
C PHE A 53 -4.86 9.22 12.19
N ARG A 54 -4.82 8.99 13.50
CA ARG A 54 -4.23 7.76 14.02
C ARG A 54 -5.02 6.54 13.58
N LYS A 55 -6.34 6.67 13.55
CA LYS A 55 -7.17 5.57 13.13
C LYS A 55 -6.92 5.21 11.68
N VAL A 56 -6.80 6.22 10.81
CA VAL A 56 -6.50 5.97 9.40
C VAL A 56 -5.11 5.37 9.26
N HIS A 57 -4.15 5.91 10.02
CA HIS A 57 -2.79 5.41 10.00
C HIS A 57 -2.75 3.93 10.35
N ASP A 58 -3.44 3.56 11.43
CA ASP A 58 -3.39 2.18 11.88
C ASP A 58 -4.09 1.25 10.91
N ALA A 59 -5.17 1.70 10.29
CA ALA A 59 -5.86 0.89 9.29
C ALA A 59 -4.97 0.65 8.08
N ASP A 60 -4.29 1.69 7.60
CA ASP A 60 -3.42 1.53 6.44
C ASP A 60 -2.21 0.69 6.78
N LYS A 61 -1.70 0.81 8.02
CA LYS A 61 -0.58 0.00 8.43
C LYS A 61 -0.95 -1.49 8.41
N ALA A 62 -2.13 -1.82 8.91
CA ALA A 62 -2.59 -3.20 8.89
C ALA A 62 -2.75 -3.70 7.46
N GLN A 63 -3.27 -2.85 6.58
CA GLN A 63 -3.43 -3.23 5.18
C GLN A 63 -2.09 -3.41 4.49
N LEU A 64 -1.09 -2.60 4.85
CA LEU A 64 0.23 -2.78 4.26
C LEU A 64 0.84 -4.11 4.68
N GLU A 65 0.66 -4.50 5.94
CA GLU A 65 1.13 -5.80 6.38
C GLU A 65 0.44 -6.92 5.61
N GLU A 66 -0.84 -6.78 5.41
CA GLU A 66 -1.58 -7.79 4.67
C GLU A 66 -1.13 -7.82 3.21
N ALA A 67 -0.89 -6.65 2.62
CA ALA A 67 -0.44 -6.57 1.24
C ALA A 67 0.91 -7.25 1.05
N LYS A 68 1.79 -7.16 2.05
CA LYS A 68 3.07 -7.84 1.96
C LYS A 68 2.88 -9.34 1.79
N GLN A 69 1.97 -9.90 2.54
CA GLN A 69 1.72 -11.34 2.46
C GLN A 69 1.14 -11.71 1.11
N HIS A 70 0.27 -10.88 0.58
CA HIS A 70 -0.29 -11.13 -0.73
C HIS A 70 0.79 -11.06 -1.81
N LEU A 71 1.68 -10.08 -1.72
CA LEU A 71 2.75 -9.99 -2.71
C LEU A 71 3.63 -11.22 -2.68
N VAL A 72 3.97 -11.70 -1.49
CA VAL A 72 4.78 -12.91 -1.40
C VAL A 72 4.06 -14.06 -2.09
N ALA A 73 2.77 -14.21 -1.85
CA ALA A 73 2.02 -15.30 -2.46
C ALA A 73 1.96 -15.16 -3.98
N VAL A 74 1.78 -13.94 -4.47
CA VAL A 74 1.76 -13.70 -5.90
C VAL A 74 3.11 -14.05 -6.52
N LEU A 75 4.19 -13.65 -5.88
CA LEU A 75 5.53 -13.95 -6.41
C LEU A 75 5.83 -15.43 -6.39
N GLN A 76 5.17 -16.17 -5.51
CA GLN A 76 5.35 -17.60 -5.46
C GLN A 76 4.38 -18.33 -6.38
N GLY A 77 3.57 -17.60 -7.12
CA GLY A 77 2.62 -18.22 -8.02
C GLY A 77 1.41 -18.81 -7.34
N LYS A 78 1.12 -18.35 -6.13
CA LYS A 78 0.02 -18.93 -5.37
C LYS A 78 -1.28 -18.16 -5.40
N MET A 79 -1.28 -16.98 -5.91
CA MET A 79 -2.49 -16.21 -6.01
C MET A 79 -2.59 -15.61 -7.37
N GLY A 80 -3.68 -15.65 -7.86
CA GLY A 80 -3.92 -15.01 -9.09
C GLY A 80 -3.20 -15.55 -10.18
N SER A 81 -2.75 -15.07 -10.71
CA SER A 81 -2.15 -15.49 -11.61
C SER A 81 -1.88 -16.45 -12.17
N SER A 82 -1.98 -16.88 -11.98
CA SER A 82 -1.64 -17.58 -12.46
C SER A 82 -1.90 -18.14 -13.31
N SER A 83 -2.13 -18.21 -13.14
CA SER A 83 -2.34 -18.44 -13.69
C SER A 83 -2.18 -18.70 -14.65
N LYS A 84 -2.04 -18.86 -14.65
CA LYS A 84 -2.02 -18.98 -15.39
C LYS A 84 -1.86 -18.97 -15.94
#